data_a3d0fcea854be3c27c5c597ffdfa88af
#
_entry.id   a3d0fcea854be3c27c5c597ffdfa88af
#
_cell.length_a   1.000
_cell.length_b   1.000
_cell.length_c   1.000
_cell.angle_alpha   90.00
_cell.angle_beta   90.00
_cell.angle_gamma   90.00
#
_symmetry.space_group_name_H-M   'P 1'
#
loop_
_entity.id
_entity.type
_entity.pdbx_description
1 polymer ?
#
loop_
_entity_poly.entity_id
_entity_poly.type
_entity_poly.pdbx_seq_one_letter_code
_entity_poly.pdbx_strand_id
1 'polypeptide(L)'
;MHALVHSADVQDRDGGALVIATLFDLYPFLLKLYADGGYSGEAFQKAVKRVIAKLDVEIVKRSDAAKGFVVLPKRWVVERTFAWLNRCRRLARDWERFNRKARAFLHLASIRLMTRKLCNPA
;
A
#
# COMPACT_ATOMS: atom_id res chain seq x y z
N MET A 1 9.02 4.70 -2.68
CA MET A 1 7.62 4.20 -2.63
C MET A 1 7.34 3.45 -3.92
N HIS A 2 6.74 2.28 -3.83
CA HIS A 2 6.28 1.50 -4.99
C HIS A 2 4.76 1.50 -5.02
N ALA A 3 4.16 1.61 -6.21
CA ALA A 3 2.72 1.64 -6.39
C ALA A 3 2.31 1.11 -7.76
N LEU A 4 1.17 0.45 -7.79
CA LEU A 4 0.45 0.08 -8.99
C LEU A 4 -0.89 0.80 -9.02
N VAL A 5 -1.34 1.17 -10.20
CA VAL A 5 -2.68 1.69 -10.45
C VAL A 5 -3.36 0.74 -11.43
N HIS A 6 -4.50 0.23 -11.05
CA HIS A 6 -5.34 -0.66 -11.87
C HIS A 6 -6.77 -0.12 -11.90
N SER A 7 -7.62 -0.69 -12.74
CA SER A 7 -9.04 -0.35 -12.80
C SER A 7 -9.76 -0.76 -11.52
N ALA A 8 -10.87 -0.08 -11.20
CA ALA A 8 -11.61 -0.27 -9.94
C ALA A 8 -12.34 -1.62 -9.83
N ASP A 9 -12.44 -2.37 -10.92
CA ASP A 9 -13.00 -3.73 -10.97
C ASP A 9 -12.05 -4.81 -10.43
N VAL A 10 -10.75 -4.51 -10.32
CA VAL A 10 -9.76 -5.41 -9.73
C VAL A 10 -9.86 -5.38 -8.22
N GLN A 11 -10.07 -6.53 -7.59
CA GLN A 11 -10.14 -6.63 -6.13
C GLN A 11 -8.80 -6.31 -5.48
N ASP A 12 -8.85 -5.71 -4.29
CA ASP A 12 -7.65 -5.31 -3.53
C ASP A 12 -6.66 -6.46 -3.32
N ARG A 13 -7.16 -7.68 -3.10
CA ARG A 13 -6.32 -8.88 -2.94
C ARG A 13 -5.51 -9.21 -4.19
N ASP A 14 -6.13 -9.09 -5.35
CA ASP A 14 -5.48 -9.37 -6.63
C ASP A 14 -4.49 -8.26 -6.97
N GLY A 15 -4.90 -6.99 -6.77
CA GLY A 15 -4.01 -5.84 -6.87
C GLY A 15 -2.82 -5.92 -5.93
N GLY A 16 -3.04 -6.36 -4.69
CA GLY A 16 -1.97 -6.58 -3.70
C GLY A 16 -0.97 -7.65 -4.13
N ALA A 17 -1.45 -8.76 -4.68
CA ALA A 17 -0.57 -9.82 -5.21
C ALA A 17 0.29 -9.31 -6.38
N LEU A 18 -0.28 -8.50 -7.27
CA LEU A 18 0.44 -7.84 -8.37
C LEU A 18 1.51 -6.88 -7.86
N VAL A 19 1.21 -6.09 -6.82
CA VAL A 19 2.20 -5.21 -6.19
C VAL A 19 3.38 -6.02 -5.67
N ILE A 20 3.13 -7.13 -4.96
CA ILE A 20 4.21 -7.98 -4.43
C ILE A 20 5.03 -8.59 -5.57
N ALA A 21 4.40 -9.03 -6.66
CA ALA A 21 5.10 -9.56 -7.82
C ALA A 21 6.08 -8.55 -8.44
N THR A 22 5.69 -7.27 -8.49
CA THR A 22 6.55 -6.19 -9.01
C THR A 22 7.58 -5.69 -8.01
N LEU A 23 7.43 -5.99 -6.72
CA LEU A 23 8.40 -5.64 -5.68
C LEU A 23 9.56 -6.64 -5.59
N PHE A 24 9.36 -7.88 -6.00
CA PHE A 24 10.33 -8.95 -5.80
C PHE A 24 11.71 -8.63 -6.37
N ASP A 25 11.79 -8.09 -7.59
CA ASP A 25 13.05 -7.72 -8.23
C ASP A 25 13.71 -6.51 -7.57
N LEU A 26 12.90 -5.60 -7.00
CA LEU A 26 13.39 -4.36 -6.38
C LEU A 26 13.82 -4.56 -4.92
N TYR A 27 13.17 -5.47 -4.21
CA TYR A 27 13.35 -5.68 -2.77
C TYR A 27 13.32 -7.18 -2.41
N PRO A 28 14.31 -7.97 -2.86
CA PRO A 28 14.31 -9.42 -2.64
C PRO A 28 14.50 -9.83 -1.17
N PHE A 29 14.86 -8.88 -0.31
CA PHE A 29 15.09 -9.05 1.12
C PHE A 29 13.87 -8.76 2.00
N LEU A 30 12.69 -8.57 1.41
CA LEU A 30 11.46 -8.40 2.18
C LEU A 30 11.15 -9.66 2.98
N LEU A 31 11.01 -9.50 4.30
CA LEU A 31 10.76 -10.59 5.23
C LEU A 31 9.33 -10.55 5.80
N LYS A 32 8.73 -9.36 5.90
CA LYS A 32 7.42 -9.21 6.53
C LYS A 32 6.53 -8.20 5.80
N LEU A 33 5.26 -8.61 5.60
CA LEU A 33 4.20 -7.79 5.02
C LEU A 33 3.08 -7.63 6.04
N TYR A 34 2.72 -6.40 6.33
CA TYR A 34 1.53 -6.08 7.11
C TYR A 34 0.39 -5.68 6.17
N ALA A 35 -0.74 -6.34 6.30
CA ALA A 35 -1.93 -6.05 5.52
C ALA A 35 -3.16 -5.98 6.42
N ASP A 36 -4.19 -5.28 5.99
CA ASP A 36 -5.44 -5.19 6.72
C ASP A 36 -6.35 -6.42 6.50
N GLY A 37 -7.52 -6.42 7.15
CA GLY A 37 -8.48 -7.52 7.06
C GLY A 37 -9.00 -7.81 5.66
N GLY A 38 -8.96 -6.84 4.73
CA GLY A 38 -9.38 -7.01 3.34
C GLY A 38 -8.50 -8.00 2.57
N TYR A 39 -7.23 -8.14 2.99
CA TYR A 39 -6.28 -9.09 2.41
C TYR A 39 -6.28 -10.45 3.11
N SER A 40 -7.24 -10.71 3.98
CA SER A 40 -7.35 -12.00 4.66
C SER A 40 -7.77 -13.10 3.69
N GLY A 41 -7.22 -14.31 3.88
CA GLY A 41 -7.59 -15.51 3.13
C GLY A 41 -6.38 -16.24 2.54
N GLU A 42 -6.58 -17.54 2.33
CA GLU A 42 -5.52 -18.42 1.81
C GLU A 42 -5.07 -18.05 0.39
N ALA A 43 -5.98 -17.57 -0.45
CA ALA A 43 -5.69 -17.22 -1.84
C ALA A 43 -4.60 -16.15 -1.92
N PHE A 44 -4.73 -15.07 -1.14
CA PHE A 44 -3.72 -14.01 -1.08
C PHE A 44 -2.40 -14.52 -0.51
N GLN A 45 -2.43 -15.26 0.59
CA GLN A 45 -1.22 -15.83 1.18
C GLN A 45 -0.49 -16.77 0.22
N LYS A 46 -1.22 -17.65 -0.49
CA LYS A 46 -0.65 -18.53 -1.52
C LYS A 46 -0.04 -17.74 -2.68
N ALA A 47 -0.72 -16.68 -3.15
CA ALA A 47 -0.21 -15.82 -4.21
C ALA A 47 1.10 -15.13 -3.80
N VAL A 48 1.15 -14.55 -2.59
CA VAL A 48 2.35 -13.90 -2.06
C VAL A 48 3.50 -14.89 -1.90
N LYS A 49 3.26 -16.09 -1.32
CA LYS A 49 4.28 -17.13 -1.14
C LYS A 49 4.83 -17.70 -2.44
N ARG A 50 4.04 -17.68 -3.52
CA ARG A 50 4.54 -18.07 -4.87
C ARG A 50 5.59 -17.09 -5.39
N VAL A 51 5.47 -15.82 -5.05
CA VAL A 51 6.41 -14.77 -5.49
C VAL A 51 7.60 -14.70 -4.55
N ILE A 52 7.36 -14.59 -3.23
CA ILE A 52 8.40 -14.51 -2.22
C ILE A 52 8.12 -15.54 -1.13
N ALA A 53 8.73 -16.72 -1.24
CA ALA A 53 8.48 -17.85 -0.33
C ALA A 53 8.76 -17.53 1.15
N LYS A 54 9.74 -16.65 1.42
CA LYS A 54 10.17 -16.26 2.77
C LYS A 54 9.35 -15.10 3.37
N LEU A 55 8.43 -14.52 2.60
CA LEU A 55 7.65 -13.37 3.06
C LEU A 55 6.56 -13.83 4.04
N ASP A 56 6.66 -13.36 5.28
CA ASP A 56 5.64 -13.56 6.30
C ASP A 56 4.54 -12.50 6.16
N VAL A 57 3.28 -12.93 6.05
CA VAL A 57 2.12 -12.04 5.90
C VAL A 57 1.36 -11.98 7.21
N GLU A 58 1.43 -10.84 7.88
CA GLU A 58 0.67 -10.56 9.10
C GLU A 58 -0.57 -9.72 8.79
N ILE A 59 -1.75 -10.31 9.01
CA ILE A 59 -3.02 -9.61 8.83
C ILE A 59 -3.36 -8.87 10.12
N VAL A 60 -3.36 -7.54 10.04
CA VAL A 60 -3.73 -6.67 11.16
C VAL A 60 -5.24 -6.49 11.17
N LYS A 61 -5.93 -7.24 12.04
CA LYS A 61 -7.38 -7.15 12.24
C LYS A 61 -7.70 -6.45 13.55
N ARG A 62 -8.83 -5.72 13.57
CA ARG A 62 -9.43 -5.28 14.82
C ARG A 62 -10.01 -6.51 15.52
N SER A 63 -9.83 -6.61 16.84
CA SER A 63 -10.51 -7.63 17.63
C SER A 63 -12.00 -7.36 17.64
N ASP A 64 -12.81 -8.37 17.35
CA ASP A 64 -14.28 -8.27 17.38
C ASP A 64 -14.80 -7.96 18.79
N ALA A 65 -14.02 -8.28 19.83
CA ALA A 65 -14.33 -7.97 21.23
C ALA A 65 -13.99 -6.52 21.63
N ALA A 66 -13.29 -5.76 20.79
CA ALA A 66 -12.87 -4.40 21.11
C ALA A 66 -14.04 -3.41 20.95
N LYS A 67 -14.56 -2.89 22.05
CA LYS A 67 -15.51 -1.78 22.07
C LYS A 67 -14.76 -0.45 22.05
N GLY A 68 -15.17 0.47 21.15
CA GLY A 68 -14.55 1.80 21.03
C GLY A 68 -13.41 1.89 20.03
N PHE A 69 -12.68 3.01 20.05
CA PHE A 69 -11.53 3.26 19.16
C PHE A 69 -10.30 2.51 19.66
N VAL A 70 -9.74 1.64 18.82
CA VAL A 70 -8.49 0.90 19.11
C VAL A 70 -7.45 1.25 18.05
N VAL A 71 -6.30 1.74 18.50
CA VAL A 71 -5.16 2.01 17.62
C VAL A 71 -4.51 0.67 17.26
N LEU A 72 -4.66 0.28 15.99
CA LEU A 72 -3.99 -0.92 15.49
C LEU A 72 -2.52 -0.62 15.18
N PRO A 73 -1.59 -1.49 15.60
CA PRO A 73 -0.17 -1.32 15.32
C PRO A 73 0.08 -1.17 13.81
N LYS A 74 0.92 -0.20 13.44
CA LYS A 74 1.38 0.06 12.06
C LYS A 74 0.31 0.53 11.05
N ARG A 75 -0.98 0.45 11.35
CA ARG A 75 -2.04 0.97 10.47
C ARG A 75 -1.91 2.48 10.23
N TRP A 76 -1.52 3.22 11.25
CA TRP A 76 -1.30 4.66 11.16
C TRP A 76 -0.29 5.08 10.07
N VAL A 77 0.66 4.20 9.71
CA VAL A 77 1.65 4.47 8.65
C VAL A 77 0.95 4.62 7.30
N VAL A 78 0.03 3.71 7.00
CA VAL A 78 -0.77 3.71 5.77
C VAL A 78 -1.69 4.93 5.73
N GLU A 79 -2.46 5.13 6.81
CA GLU A 79 -3.39 6.26 6.93
C GLU A 79 -2.68 7.61 6.79
N ARG A 80 -1.54 7.78 7.44
CA ARG A 80 -0.72 8.99 7.33
C ARG A 80 -0.16 9.19 5.92
N THR A 81 0.25 8.12 5.26
CA THR A 81 0.76 8.18 3.89
C THR A 81 -0.34 8.65 2.93
N PHE A 82 -1.54 8.07 3.02
CA PHE A 82 -2.68 8.52 2.22
C PHE A 82 -3.09 9.96 2.54
N ALA A 83 -3.12 10.35 3.82
CA ALA A 83 -3.43 11.73 4.21
C ALA A 83 -2.44 12.73 3.61
N TRP A 84 -1.15 12.38 3.51
CA TRP A 84 -0.16 13.22 2.87
C TRP A 84 -0.32 13.30 1.36
N LEU A 85 -0.61 12.18 0.71
CA LEU A 85 -0.85 12.13 -0.74
C LEU A 85 -2.11 12.93 -1.12
N ASN A 86 -3.17 12.84 -0.34
CA ASN A 86 -4.42 13.59 -0.55
C ASN A 86 -4.26 15.11 -0.45
N ARG A 87 -3.20 15.61 0.19
CA ARG A 87 -2.86 17.05 0.13
C ARG A 87 -2.40 17.50 -1.26
N CYS A 88 -2.06 16.57 -2.13
CA CYS A 88 -1.79 16.86 -3.53
C CYS A 88 -3.11 16.92 -4.29
N ARG A 89 -3.58 18.11 -4.63
CA ARG A 89 -4.91 18.36 -5.26
C ARG A 89 -5.20 17.42 -6.43
N ARG A 90 -4.18 17.04 -7.20
CA ARG A 90 -4.31 16.15 -8.36
C ARG A 90 -4.64 14.70 -7.97
N LEU A 91 -4.29 14.28 -6.74
CA LEU A 91 -4.58 12.94 -6.20
C LEU A 91 -5.85 12.88 -5.34
N ALA A 92 -6.49 14.03 -5.06
CA ALA A 92 -7.70 14.09 -4.25
C ALA A 92 -8.93 13.50 -4.97
N ARG A 93 -8.88 13.39 -6.29
CA ARG A 93 -9.90 12.77 -7.13
C ARG A 93 -9.24 12.04 -8.29
N ASP A 94 -9.93 11.05 -8.83
CA ASP A 94 -9.50 10.35 -10.04
C ASP A 94 -9.83 11.20 -11.29
N TRP A 95 -8.82 11.90 -11.78
CA TRP A 95 -8.90 12.75 -12.97
C TRP A 95 -8.26 12.09 -14.19
N GLU A 96 -7.54 10.99 -13.98
CA GLU A 96 -6.65 10.47 -15.01
C GLU A 96 -7.31 9.31 -15.75
N ARG A 97 -7.53 9.51 -17.04
CA ARG A 97 -8.05 8.47 -17.95
C ARG A 97 -7.11 7.26 -18.09
N PHE A 98 -5.80 7.46 -17.91
CA PHE A 98 -4.80 6.42 -18.10
C PHE A 98 -4.08 6.10 -16.80
N ASN A 99 -4.07 4.84 -16.39
CA ASN A 99 -3.39 4.36 -15.18
C ASN A 99 -1.91 4.75 -15.13
N ARG A 100 -1.23 4.81 -16.29
CA ARG A 100 0.15 5.27 -16.39
C ARG A 100 0.31 6.72 -15.93
N LYS A 101 -0.62 7.61 -16.27
CA LYS A 101 -0.60 9.02 -15.84
C LYS A 101 -0.91 9.13 -14.35
N ALA A 102 -1.91 8.42 -13.86
CA ALA A 102 -2.24 8.37 -12.43
C ALA A 102 -1.04 7.91 -11.61
N ARG A 103 -0.35 6.84 -12.04
CA ARG A 103 0.88 6.36 -11.39
C ARG A 103 2.00 7.41 -11.41
N ALA A 104 2.19 8.11 -12.53
CA ALA A 104 3.20 9.17 -12.62
C ALA A 104 2.94 10.31 -11.63
N PHE A 105 1.69 10.76 -11.49
CA PHE A 105 1.32 11.78 -10.50
C PHE A 105 1.52 11.30 -9.06
N LEU A 106 1.22 10.04 -8.77
CA LEU A 106 1.47 9.43 -7.48
C LEU A 106 2.97 9.43 -7.13
N HIS A 107 3.82 9.08 -8.09
CA HIS A 107 5.27 9.11 -7.90
C HIS A 107 5.78 10.55 -7.70
N LEU A 108 5.33 11.51 -8.50
CA LEU A 108 5.69 12.92 -8.34
C LEU A 108 5.29 13.47 -6.97
N ALA A 109 4.08 13.16 -6.51
CA ALA A 109 3.62 13.54 -5.17
C ALA A 109 4.49 12.92 -4.07
N SER A 110 4.88 11.66 -4.23
CA SER A 110 5.76 10.95 -3.30
C SER A 110 7.16 11.55 -3.26
N ILE A 111 7.75 11.88 -4.42
CA ILE A 111 9.05 12.55 -4.53
C ILE A 111 8.98 13.90 -3.81
N ARG A 112 7.95 14.72 -4.09
CA ARG A 112 7.77 16.00 -3.41
C ARG A 112 7.72 15.86 -1.88
N LEU A 113 6.97 14.86 -1.38
CA LEU A 113 6.87 14.61 0.06
C LEU A 113 8.20 14.19 0.68
N MET A 114 8.94 13.31 0.01
CA MET A 114 10.26 12.85 0.46
C MET A 114 11.28 14.00 0.44
N THR A 115 11.33 14.77 -0.64
CA THR A 115 12.23 15.94 -0.75
C THR A 115 11.95 16.97 0.34
N ARG A 116 10.64 17.28 0.56
CA ARG A 116 10.26 18.20 1.64
C ARG A 116 10.71 17.71 3.01
N LYS A 117 10.65 16.41 3.25
CA LYS A 117 11.07 15.81 4.52
C LYS A 117 12.59 15.83 4.70
N LEU A 118 13.33 15.68 3.60
CA LEU A 118 14.81 15.80 3.62
C LEU A 118 15.26 17.24 3.87
N CYS A 119 14.59 18.22 3.24
CA CYS A 119 14.93 19.62 3.42
C CYS A 119 14.45 20.23 4.75
N ASN A 120 13.37 19.67 5.34
CA ASN A 120 12.79 20.11 6.62
C ASN A 120 12.56 18.88 7.52
N PRO A 121 13.62 18.38 8.18
CA PRO A 121 13.58 17.14 8.94
C PRO A 121 12.81 17.25 10.28
N ALA A 122 12.33 18.40 10.65
CA ALA A 122 11.53 18.61 11.87
C ALA A 122 10.12 18.07 11.78
#